data_a1ca15ab5a1c86c32b78d6e91993b032
#
_entry.id   a1ca15ab5a1c86c32b78d6e91993b032
#
_cell.length_a   1.000
_cell.length_b   1.000
_cell.length_c   1.000
_cell.angle_alpha   90.00
_cell.angle_beta   90.00
_cell.angle_gamma   90.00
#
_symmetry.space_group_name_H-M   'P 1'
#
loop_
_entity.id
_entity.type
_entity.pdbx_description
1 polymer ?
#
loop_
_entity_poly.entity_id
_entity_poly.type
_entity_poly.pdbx_seq_one_letter_code
_entity_poly.pdbx_strand_id
1 'polypeptide(L)' 'MCLATVYKKEKETEEVVLKNTTKIYVEGNQVRLIDIMGAEVVVEGSISFVDLTGGVVKLDCTVS' A
#
# COMPACT_ATOMS: atom_id res chain seq x y z
N MET A 1 4.87 17.66 2.75
CA MET A 1 4.76 16.27 3.23
C MET A 1 3.68 15.55 2.44
N CYS A 2 4.00 14.40 1.89
CA CYS A 2 3.06 13.65 1.07
C CYS A 2 2.53 12.46 1.85
N LEU A 3 1.20 12.38 1.93
CA LEU A 3 0.54 11.24 2.54
C LEU A 3 -0.16 10.47 1.43
N ALA A 4 0.04 9.18 1.41
CA ALA A 4 -0.51 8.34 0.36
C ALA A 4 -1.61 7.44 0.89
N THR A 5 -2.59 7.17 0.03
CA THR A 5 -3.59 6.15 0.30
C THR A 5 -3.19 4.90 -0.45
N VAL A 6 -3.10 3.80 0.27
CA VAL A 6 -2.68 2.53 -0.30
C VAL A 6 -3.90 1.65 -0.51
N TYR A 7 -4.03 1.13 -1.72
CA TYR A 7 -5.12 0.24 -2.11
C TYR A 7 -4.55 -1.13 -2.45
N LYS A 8 -5.30 -2.17 -2.16
CA LYS A 8 -4.97 -3.49 -2.66
C LYS A 8 -6.01 -3.89 -3.69
N LYS A 9 -5.55 -4.54 -4.74
CA LYS A 9 -6.43 -5.02 -5.79
C LYS A 9 -6.60 -6.52 -5.66
N GLU A 10 -7.85 -6.96 -5.60
CA GLU A 10 -8.20 -8.37 -5.59
C GLU A 10 -9.23 -8.59 -6.68
N LYS A 11 -8.84 -9.32 -7.73
CA LYS A 11 -9.71 -9.58 -8.86
C LYS A 11 -10.21 -8.26 -9.45
N GLU A 12 -11.49 -7.94 -9.28
CA GLU A 12 -12.06 -6.73 -9.84
C GLU A 12 -12.35 -5.65 -8.82
N THR A 13 -11.96 -5.88 -7.57
CA THR A 13 -12.24 -4.93 -6.50
C THR A 13 -10.94 -4.31 -5.98
N GLU A 14 -11.07 -3.08 -5.52
CA GLU A 14 -9.96 -2.39 -4.85
C GLU A 14 -10.43 -1.98 -3.46
N GLU A 15 -9.60 -2.24 -2.47
CA GLU A 15 -9.91 -1.87 -1.10
C GLU A 15 -8.80 -1.01 -0.53
N VAL A 16 -9.18 -0.05 0.31
CA VAL A 16 -8.21 0.77 1.01
C VAL A 16 -7.55 -0.08 2.09
N VAL A 17 -6.22 -0.14 2.05
CA VAL A 17 -5.45 -0.84 3.07
C VAL A 17 -5.06 0.10 4.19
N LEU A 18 -4.57 1.29 3.82
CA LEU A 18 -4.08 2.24 4.79
C LEU A 18 -4.12 3.64 4.20
N LYS A 19 -4.67 4.59 4.97
CA LYS A 19 -4.65 6.00 4.59
C LYS A 19 -3.53 6.71 5.33
N ASN A 20 -3.15 7.87 4.80
CA ASN A 20 -2.12 8.72 5.42
C ASN A 20 -0.81 7.96 5.63
N THR A 21 -0.44 7.16 4.63
CA THR A 21 0.77 6.36 4.67
C THR A 21 1.98 7.25 4.46
N THR A 22 2.96 7.14 5.34
CA THR A 22 4.18 7.94 5.25
C THR A 22 5.37 7.14 4.78
N LYS A 23 5.38 5.83 5.05
CA LYS A 23 6.52 4.98 4.71
C LYS A 23 6.04 3.66 4.15
N ILE A 24 6.77 3.17 3.16
CA ILE A 24 6.50 1.87 2.55
C ILE A 24 7.83 1.15 2.43
N TYR A 25 7.90 -0.03 3.02
CA TYR A 25 9.08 -0.89 2.91
C TYR A 25 8.73 -2.11 2.10
N VAL A 26 9.60 -2.46 1.15
CA VAL A 26 9.41 -3.66 0.34
C VAL A 26 10.44 -4.69 0.81
N GLU A 27 9.94 -5.83 1.27
CA GLU A 27 10.79 -6.88 1.83
C GLU A 27 10.36 -8.21 1.23
N GLY A 28 11.11 -8.67 0.23
CA GLY A 28 10.76 -9.92 -0.44
C GLY A 28 9.39 -9.83 -1.09
N ASN A 29 8.48 -10.70 -0.68
CA ASN A 29 7.11 -10.71 -1.20
C ASN A 29 6.15 -9.94 -0.31
N GLN A 30 6.67 -9.13 0.61
CA GLN A 30 5.85 -8.40 1.54
C GLN A 30 6.06 -6.90 1.40
N VAL A 31 4.99 -6.14 1.64
CA VAL A 31 5.04 -4.68 1.66
C VAL A 31 4.58 -4.25 3.03
N ARG A 32 5.43 -3.50 3.72
CA ARG A 32 5.11 -3.01 5.06
C ARG A 32 4.81 -1.52 4.97
N LEU A 33 3.63 -1.15 5.45
CA LEU A 33 3.10 0.20 5.34
C LEU A 33 3.00 0.83 6.72
N ILE A 34 3.41 2.08 6.83
CA ILE A 34 3.34 2.79 8.11
C ILE A 34 2.64 4.12 7.87
N ASP A 35 1.63 4.42 8.69
CA ASP A 35 0.89 5.66 8.54
C ASP A 35 1.49 6.77 9.41
N ILE A 36 0.88 7.94 9.35
CA ILE A 36 1.40 9.12 10.04
C ILE A 36 1.34 8.96 11.56
N MET A 37 0.49 8.08 12.05
CA MET A 37 0.36 7.82 13.48
C MET A 37 1.28 6.71 13.96
N GLY A 38 2.01 6.09 13.03
CA GLY A 38 2.91 4.99 13.36
C GLY A 38 2.28 3.61 13.30
N ALA A 39 1.02 3.52 12.89
CA ALA A 39 0.39 2.22 12.72
C ALA A 39 1.01 1.49 11.54
N GLU A 40 1.17 0.19 11.68
CA GLU A 40 1.87 -0.63 10.70
C GLU A 40 0.96 -1.73 10.18
N VAL A 41 0.98 -1.92 8.86
CA VAL A 41 0.24 -3.00 8.20
C VAL A 41 1.20 -3.70 7.26
N VAL A 42 1.19 -5.03 7.27
CA VAL A 42 2.00 -5.84 6.36
C VAL A 42 1.07 -6.57 5.41
N VAL A 43 1.35 -6.44 4.12
CA VAL A 43 0.55 -7.07 3.07
C VAL A 43 1.47 -7.94 2.22
N GLU A 44 1.03 -9.14 1.90
CA GLU A 44 1.76 -10.01 0.99
C GLU A 44 1.39 -9.63 -0.44
N GLY A 45 2.41 -9.27 -1.21
CA GLY A 45 2.20 -8.87 -2.59
C GLY A 45 3.29 -7.95 -3.06
N SER A 46 2.99 -7.18 -4.10
CA SER A 46 3.95 -6.26 -4.67
C SER A 46 3.25 -4.95 -5.03
N ILE A 47 4.07 -3.90 -5.19
CA ILE A 47 3.56 -2.61 -5.64
C ILE A 47 3.35 -2.68 -7.14
N SER A 48 2.14 -2.33 -7.60
CA SER A 48 1.85 -2.34 -9.04
C SER A 48 1.77 -0.93 -9.62
N PHE A 49 1.49 0.07 -8.79
CA PHE A 49 1.30 1.42 -9.29
C PHE A 49 1.56 2.43 -8.18
N VAL A 50 2.25 3.50 -8.52
CA VAL A 50 2.49 4.61 -7.58
C VAL A 50 2.23 5.91 -8.33
N ASP A 51 1.37 6.76 -7.75
CA ASP A 51 1.13 8.11 -8.26
C ASP A 51 1.48 9.08 -7.14
N LEU A 52 2.62 9.73 -7.28
CA LEU A 52 3.11 10.62 -6.23
C LEU A 52 2.37 11.95 -6.18
N THR A 53 1.85 12.40 -7.32
CA THR A 53 1.08 13.64 -7.33
C THR A 53 -0.29 13.46 -6.73
N GLY A 54 -0.92 12.32 -6.98
CA GLY A 54 -2.23 12.02 -6.43
C GLY A 54 -2.19 11.37 -5.07
N GLY A 55 -1.01 10.94 -4.63
CA GLY A 55 -0.89 10.25 -3.35
C GLY A 55 -1.56 8.89 -3.33
N VAL A 56 -1.38 8.12 -4.40
CA VAL A 56 -2.04 6.82 -4.55
C VAL A 56 -0.99 5.75 -4.76
N VAL A 57 -1.12 4.65 -4.03
CA VAL A 57 -0.28 3.47 -4.21
C VAL A 57 -1.21 2.27 -4.34
N LYS A 58 -0.96 1.43 -5.34
CA LYS A 58 -1.75 0.23 -5.55
C LYS A 58 -0.88 -1.00 -5.43
N LEU A 59 -1.39 -1.98 -4.72
CA LEU A 59 -0.70 -3.24 -4.48
C LEU A 59 -1.44 -4.37 -5.17
N ASP A 60 -0.67 -5.31 -5.71
CA ASP A 60 -1.21 -6.59 -6.19
C ASP A 60 -0.96 -7.60 -5.09
N CYS A 61 -2.04 -8.13 -4.52
CA CYS A 61 -1.93 -9.15 -3.50
C CYS A 61 -1.72 -10.51 -4.14
N THR A 62 -0.80 -11.28 -3.56
CA THR A 62 -0.51 -12.62 -4.06
C THR A 62 -1.32 -13.66 -3.32
N VAL A 63 -2.47 -13.29 -2.83
CA VAL A 63 -3.31 -14.21 -2.10
C VAL A 63 -3.89 -15.23 -3.06
N SER A 64 -3.66 -16.43 -2.76
CA SER A 64 -4.24 -17.52 -3.52
C SER A 64 -5.63 -17.84 -2.99
#